data_f868ba880c371af3e75a0cb36aceda8f
#
_entry.id   f868ba880c371af3e75a0cb36aceda8f
#
_cell.length_a   1.000
_cell.length_b   1.000
_cell.length_c   1.000
_cell.angle_alpha   90.00
_cell.angle_beta   90.00
_cell.angle_gamma   90.00
#
_symmetry.space_group_name_H-M   'P 1'
#
loop_
_entity.id
_entity.type
_entity.pdbx_description
1 polymer ?
#
loop_
_entity_poly.entity_id
_entity_poly.type
_entity_poly.pdbx_seq_one_letter_code
_entity_poly.pdbx_strand_id
1 'polypeptide(L)'
;MKTSSFKRRPYFAASAVFFAAVFAGQLLSCAATSPAAKTVDPAKAVTELAPVTRLAAKPSEGVYYSLFVRSFADSNGDGIGDFNGITAKLDYLNDGNDLTTSDLGITGIWLLPIFPSPSYHGYDVDDYYNVNPDYGTMEDFENMLAECKKRGISVIIDMTCNHSSTYNDWFKASRDPNDPHHDWYRWAKEGDARYNLKQQMWGHDLWNEDFKNKGYYYAGLFGKHMPEFNLDNKELRAEFKKVMKFWFDKGVSGFRYDAAGHVYNRAELAAGEESASKAVAWWKEIIDYNKSVYPDQYSLGEVWENNAVRAQYVAGLGSCFHFDIGDKYIADELKYNDAGKNTYANMLESDLGRYARSNPDYIDAPFLSNHDQPRVGGVLRGDTAKLKTAAAMYLLSEGVPFIYYGEELGMKSGTKDETKRTPMLWNTSNSAGKPKDKMQTTWAAASDCIYNKKTLSVAEQEKDPSSLLEYYKRLIRVKTAHPALFKGRLHAIDTGAAGISSWAMVCDTERAFVMHNLSKEAVTFSVPADYADLAAVFVSGTDVAVNGSQITIPSLGTVVLAGN
;
A
#
# COMPACT_ATOMS: atom_id res chain seq x y z
N MET A 1 -16.00 -68.02 5.99
CA MET A 1 -16.80 -68.91 6.88
C MET A 1 -17.28 -68.09 8.08
N LYS A 2 -18.61 -68.13 8.25
CA LYS A 2 -19.43 -67.72 9.41
C LYS A 2 -19.40 -66.24 9.76
N THR A 3 -20.31 -65.37 9.38
CA THR A 3 -21.78 -65.24 9.60
C THR A 3 -22.18 -65.07 11.07
N SER A 4 -22.88 -64.03 11.25
CA SER A 4 -24.14 -63.81 11.99
C SER A 4 -23.99 -62.77 13.13
N SER A 5 -24.91 -61.96 13.47
CA SER A 5 -26.22 -61.49 12.99
C SER A 5 -26.81 -60.59 14.09
N PHE A 6 -27.45 -59.51 13.69
CA PHE A 6 -28.66 -58.94 14.30
C PHE A 6 -28.91 -58.92 15.82
N LYS A 7 -29.25 -57.75 16.37
CA LYS A 7 -30.59 -57.51 16.95
C LYS A 7 -30.88 -56.02 17.21
N ARG A 8 -32.12 -55.69 16.75
CA ARG A 8 -32.81 -54.39 16.95
C ARG A 8 -33.74 -54.44 18.14
N ARG A 9 -34.05 -53.19 18.68
CA ARG A 9 -35.29 -52.66 19.29
C ARG A 9 -35.43 -52.75 20.82
N PRO A 10 -36.37 -51.98 21.44
CA PRO A 10 -37.29 -50.94 20.92
C PRO A 10 -37.41 -49.64 21.77
N TYR A 11 -38.16 -48.70 21.22
CA TYR A 11 -38.82 -47.51 21.74
C TYR A 11 -39.42 -47.59 23.14
N PHE A 12 -39.42 -46.44 23.84
CA PHE A 12 -40.53 -46.00 24.70
C PHE A 12 -40.78 -44.50 24.55
N ALA A 13 -42.01 -44.14 24.23
CA ALA A 13 -42.56 -42.82 24.24
C ALA A 13 -43.32 -42.58 25.58
N ALA A 14 -43.24 -41.38 26.12
CA ALA A 14 -44.23 -40.87 27.09
C ALA A 14 -44.27 -39.33 26.97
N SER A 15 -45.25 -38.84 26.44
CA SER A 15 -46.44 -38.06 26.71
C SER A 15 -46.21 -36.78 27.51
N ALA A 16 -46.71 -35.71 26.86
CA ALA A 16 -46.86 -34.32 27.27
C ALA A 16 -47.74 -34.11 28.51
N VAL A 17 -47.43 -33.04 29.26
CA VAL A 17 -48.45 -32.25 29.97
C VAL A 17 -48.15 -30.78 29.81
N PHE A 18 -49.17 -30.08 29.31
CA PHE A 18 -49.26 -28.63 29.14
C PHE A 18 -49.33 -27.91 30.50
N PHE A 19 -48.60 -26.83 30.66
CA PHE A 19 -49.01 -25.72 31.52
C PHE A 19 -48.78 -24.40 30.74
N ALA A 20 -49.88 -23.78 30.35
CA ALA A 20 -49.91 -22.45 29.84
C ALA A 20 -49.90 -21.47 31.02
N ALA A 21 -48.89 -20.66 31.12
CA ALA A 21 -48.89 -19.45 31.92
C ALA A 21 -48.78 -18.26 31.01
N VAL A 22 -49.84 -17.50 30.90
CA VAL A 22 -49.95 -16.22 30.23
C VAL A 22 -49.17 -15.19 31.04
N PHE A 23 -48.07 -14.69 30.51
CA PHE A 23 -47.43 -13.45 30.95
C PHE A 23 -47.49 -12.46 29.79
N ALA A 24 -48.44 -11.51 29.90
CA ALA A 24 -48.48 -10.32 29.08
C ALA A 24 -47.32 -9.40 29.53
N GLY A 25 -46.18 -9.52 28.87
CA GLY A 25 -45.05 -8.58 28.97
C GLY A 25 -45.07 -7.66 27.76
N GLN A 26 -45.33 -6.38 27.98
CA GLN A 26 -45.20 -5.35 26.96
C GLN A 26 -43.77 -5.33 26.41
N LEU A 27 -43.61 -5.80 25.19
CA LEU A 27 -42.43 -5.54 24.39
C LEU A 27 -42.46 -4.07 23.95
N LEU A 28 -41.80 -3.20 24.71
CA LEU A 28 -41.34 -1.92 24.20
C LEU A 28 -40.28 -2.23 23.14
N SER A 29 -40.74 -2.25 21.89
CA SER A 29 -39.85 -2.21 20.72
C SER A 29 -39.16 -0.85 20.70
N CYS A 30 -37.95 -0.79 21.23
CA CYS A 30 -37.00 0.24 20.83
C CYS A 30 -36.58 -0.05 19.38
N ALA A 31 -37.42 0.40 18.45
CA ALA A 31 -36.94 0.60 17.08
C ALA A 31 -35.88 1.69 17.15
N ALA A 32 -34.60 1.26 17.16
CA ALA A 32 -33.50 2.14 16.81
C ALA A 32 -33.79 2.59 15.37
N THR A 33 -34.32 3.80 15.23
CA THR A 33 -34.36 4.47 13.94
C THR A 33 -32.91 4.69 13.53
N SER A 34 -32.42 3.83 12.64
CA SER A 34 -31.22 4.16 11.84
C SER A 34 -31.46 5.56 11.28
N PRO A 35 -30.51 6.50 11.44
CA PRO A 35 -30.64 7.80 10.81
C PRO A 35 -30.91 7.54 9.32
N ALA A 36 -32.00 8.06 8.80
CA ALA A 36 -32.30 7.99 7.38
C ALA A 36 -31.08 8.50 6.63
N ALA A 37 -30.47 7.65 5.81
CA ALA A 37 -29.42 8.05 4.93
C ALA A 37 -29.90 9.27 4.16
N LYS A 38 -29.25 10.42 4.35
CA LYS A 38 -29.55 11.61 3.54
C LYS A 38 -29.20 11.19 2.12
N THR A 39 -30.23 11.04 1.29
CA THR A 39 -30.03 10.79 -0.14
C THR A 39 -29.27 11.98 -0.70
N VAL A 40 -27.99 11.75 -1.02
CA VAL A 40 -27.18 12.70 -1.75
C VAL A 40 -27.77 12.77 -3.16
N ASP A 41 -27.92 13.99 -3.68
CA ASP A 41 -28.32 14.16 -5.07
C ASP A 41 -27.27 13.45 -5.96
N PRO A 42 -27.63 12.38 -6.69
CA PRO A 42 -26.67 11.63 -7.49
C PRO A 42 -25.93 12.51 -8.51
N ALA A 43 -26.58 13.54 -9.06
CA ALA A 43 -25.99 14.47 -10.00
C ALA A 43 -24.85 15.31 -9.38
N LYS A 44 -24.95 15.66 -8.08
CA LYS A 44 -23.89 16.38 -7.35
C LYS A 44 -22.75 15.47 -6.93
N ALA A 45 -23.03 14.25 -6.49
CA ALA A 45 -22.02 13.29 -6.10
C ALA A 45 -21.07 12.92 -7.25
N VAL A 46 -21.54 13.01 -8.48
CA VAL A 46 -20.77 12.66 -9.68
C VAL A 46 -19.68 13.69 -10.00
N THR A 47 -19.95 14.97 -9.86
CA THR A 47 -19.05 16.07 -10.29
C THR A 47 -18.38 16.83 -9.16
N GLU A 48 -18.95 16.78 -7.94
CA GLU A 48 -18.49 17.52 -6.78
C GLU A 48 -17.99 16.58 -5.68
N LEU A 49 -17.15 17.08 -4.77
CA LEU A 49 -16.78 16.35 -3.56
C LEU A 49 -17.99 16.29 -2.61
N ALA A 50 -18.49 15.09 -2.38
CA ALA A 50 -19.64 14.84 -1.52
C ALA A 50 -19.37 13.74 -0.49
N PRO A 51 -20.05 13.75 0.67
CA PRO A 51 -19.99 12.66 1.63
C PRO A 51 -20.45 11.34 1.02
N VAL A 52 -19.72 10.26 1.34
CA VAL A 52 -20.10 8.88 0.96
C VAL A 52 -19.80 7.94 2.12
N THR A 53 -20.60 6.89 2.28
CA THR A 53 -20.29 5.83 3.24
C THR A 53 -19.19 4.94 2.71
N ARG A 54 -18.10 4.81 3.47
CA ARG A 54 -17.01 3.89 3.14
C ARG A 54 -17.41 2.46 3.48
N LEU A 55 -17.29 1.57 2.52
CA LEU A 55 -17.60 0.14 2.67
C LEU A 55 -16.33 -0.72 2.79
N ALA A 56 -15.18 -0.20 2.38
CA ALA A 56 -13.88 -0.84 2.58
C ALA A 56 -13.52 -0.81 4.07
N ALA A 57 -13.49 -1.96 4.73
CA ALA A 57 -13.35 -2.06 6.19
C ALA A 57 -12.17 -2.91 6.66
N LYS A 58 -11.60 -3.76 5.78
CA LYS A 58 -10.48 -4.64 6.13
C LYS A 58 -9.13 -4.02 5.78
N PRO A 59 -8.04 -4.39 6.46
CA PRO A 59 -6.70 -3.94 6.08
C PRO A 59 -6.33 -4.23 4.61
N SER A 60 -6.88 -5.30 4.03
CA SER A 60 -6.68 -5.70 2.63
C SER A 60 -7.64 -5.04 1.64
N GLU A 61 -8.37 -4.00 2.05
CA GLU A 61 -9.32 -3.24 1.26
C GLU A 61 -9.00 -1.74 1.31
N GLY A 62 -9.54 -0.96 0.39
CA GLY A 62 -9.44 0.50 0.42
C GLY A 62 -8.15 1.08 -0.14
N VAL A 63 -7.67 2.17 0.46
CA VAL A 63 -6.56 2.99 -0.04
C VAL A 63 -5.56 3.26 1.07
N TYR A 64 -4.27 2.98 0.81
CA TYR A 64 -3.17 3.24 1.74
C TYR A 64 -2.43 4.55 1.40
N TYR A 65 -1.92 5.19 2.44
CA TYR A 65 -1.05 6.36 2.36
C TYR A 65 0.34 6.00 2.88
N SER A 66 1.34 6.05 2.01
CA SER A 66 2.74 5.75 2.35
C SER A 66 3.37 6.97 2.98
N LEU A 67 3.78 6.88 4.24
CA LEU A 67 4.18 7.99 5.07
C LEU A 67 5.60 7.82 5.59
N PHE A 68 6.46 8.83 5.34
CA PHE A 68 7.76 8.94 5.97
C PHE A 68 7.65 9.83 7.22
N VAL A 69 7.73 9.20 8.40
CA VAL A 69 7.52 9.86 9.70
C VAL A 69 8.32 11.16 9.81
N ARG A 70 9.63 11.09 9.55
CA ARG A 70 10.58 12.23 9.60
C ARG A 70 10.12 13.45 8.81
N SER A 71 9.38 13.25 7.72
CA SER A 71 8.97 14.31 6.80
C SER A 71 7.53 14.78 6.96
N PHE A 72 6.72 14.10 7.78
CA PHE A 72 5.29 14.35 7.77
C PHE A 72 4.88 15.53 8.66
N ALA A 73 5.00 15.41 9.97
CA ALA A 73 4.63 16.48 10.90
C ALA A 73 5.46 16.42 12.18
N ASP A 74 5.97 17.56 12.63
CA ASP A 74 6.82 17.77 13.79
C ASP A 74 5.98 18.35 14.92
N SER A 75 5.75 17.61 16.00
CA SER A 75 4.92 18.06 17.12
C SER A 75 5.73 18.74 18.22
N ASN A 76 7.03 18.44 18.33
CA ASN A 76 7.90 18.89 19.42
C ASN A 76 8.79 20.09 19.06
N GLY A 77 8.90 20.43 17.76
CA GLY A 77 9.63 21.59 17.26
C GLY A 77 11.13 21.36 17.02
N ASP A 78 11.59 20.10 16.96
CA ASP A 78 12.99 19.76 16.69
C ASP A 78 13.34 19.72 15.19
N GLY A 79 12.35 19.84 14.33
CA GLY A 79 12.47 19.82 12.88
C GLY A 79 12.24 18.44 12.25
N ILE A 80 12.10 17.39 13.05
CA ILE A 80 11.87 16.02 12.64
C ILE A 80 10.40 15.66 12.88
N GLY A 81 9.77 14.97 11.94
CA GLY A 81 8.41 14.47 12.13
C GLY A 81 8.36 13.31 13.12
N ASP A 82 7.27 13.23 13.89
CA ASP A 82 7.10 12.27 14.97
C ASP A 82 5.68 11.68 15.03
N PHE A 83 5.46 10.66 15.89
CA PHE A 83 4.17 9.95 16.02
C PHE A 83 3.05 10.88 16.53
N ASN A 84 3.36 11.80 17.42
CA ASN A 84 2.38 12.78 17.89
C ASN A 84 2.01 13.78 16.80
N GLY A 85 2.95 14.13 15.91
CA GLY A 85 2.70 14.94 14.73
C GLY A 85 1.77 14.22 13.74
N ILE A 86 1.98 12.90 13.52
CA ILE A 86 1.03 12.10 12.72
C ILE A 86 -0.34 12.12 13.37
N THR A 87 -0.43 11.85 14.68
CA THR A 87 -1.68 11.83 15.43
C THR A 87 -2.43 13.17 15.29
N ALA A 88 -1.73 14.29 15.38
CA ALA A 88 -2.32 15.62 15.22
C ALA A 88 -2.80 15.94 13.80
N LYS A 89 -2.33 15.20 12.79
CA LYS A 89 -2.70 15.34 11.37
C LYS A 89 -3.62 14.24 10.87
N LEU A 90 -4.10 13.34 11.72
CA LEU A 90 -4.99 12.25 11.29
C LEU A 90 -6.29 12.76 10.66
N ASP A 91 -6.84 13.88 11.12
CA ASP A 91 -8.05 14.46 10.54
C ASP A 91 -7.87 14.95 9.10
N TYR A 92 -6.63 15.18 8.63
CA TYR A 92 -6.34 15.39 7.22
C TYR A 92 -6.39 14.08 6.43
N LEU A 93 -5.95 12.99 7.03
CA LEU A 93 -5.90 11.68 6.38
C LEU A 93 -7.27 11.00 6.37
N ASN A 94 -7.92 10.95 7.54
CA ASN A 94 -9.26 10.43 7.75
C ASN A 94 -9.76 10.89 9.13
N ASP A 95 -10.84 11.66 9.18
CA ASP A 95 -11.42 12.17 10.42
C ASP A 95 -12.38 11.17 11.11
N GLY A 96 -12.61 10.00 10.51
CA GLY A 96 -13.50 8.97 11.04
C GLY A 96 -14.98 9.24 10.82
N ASN A 97 -15.34 10.27 10.04
CA ASN A 97 -16.71 10.70 9.83
C ASN A 97 -17.08 10.75 8.35
N ASP A 98 -17.85 9.76 7.89
CA ASP A 98 -18.29 9.66 6.49
C ASP A 98 -19.22 10.82 6.04
N LEU A 99 -19.67 11.66 6.96
CA LEU A 99 -20.53 12.82 6.64
C LEU A 99 -19.73 14.09 6.32
N THR A 100 -18.41 14.06 6.45
CA THR A 100 -17.52 15.16 6.09
C THR A 100 -16.79 14.90 4.77
N THR A 101 -16.14 15.92 4.25
CA THR A 101 -15.32 15.84 3.04
C THR A 101 -13.97 16.54 3.22
N SER A 102 -13.63 16.93 4.45
CA SER A 102 -12.40 17.67 4.77
C SER A 102 -11.14 16.83 4.65
N ASP A 103 -11.26 15.53 4.94
CA ASP A 103 -10.18 14.56 4.92
C ASP A 103 -9.92 13.95 3.53
N LEU A 104 -8.79 13.26 3.37
CA LEU A 104 -8.52 12.43 2.19
C LEU A 104 -9.45 11.22 2.10
N GLY A 105 -9.82 10.63 3.24
CA GLY A 105 -10.66 9.44 3.31
C GLY A 105 -9.92 8.12 3.16
N ILE A 106 -8.60 8.09 3.41
CA ILE A 106 -7.79 6.86 3.33
C ILE A 106 -8.22 5.86 4.40
N THR A 107 -7.96 4.58 4.17
CA THR A 107 -8.31 3.48 5.08
C THR A 107 -7.08 2.76 5.64
N GLY A 108 -5.90 3.09 5.18
CA GLY A 108 -4.66 2.51 5.67
C GLY A 108 -3.47 3.48 5.59
N ILE A 109 -2.50 3.26 6.46
CA ILE A 109 -1.20 3.94 6.45
C ILE A 109 -0.11 2.87 6.36
N TRP A 110 0.84 3.07 5.45
CA TRP A 110 2.12 2.40 5.49
C TRP A 110 3.16 3.37 6.04
N LEU A 111 3.70 3.06 7.22
CA LEU A 111 4.85 3.78 7.78
C LEU A 111 6.14 3.21 7.20
N LEU A 112 6.94 4.06 6.57
CA LEU A 112 8.34 3.77 6.26
C LEU A 112 9.07 3.45 7.56
N PRO A 113 10.33 2.92 7.53
CA PRO A 113 10.97 2.35 8.72
C PRO A 113 10.86 3.20 9.97
N ILE A 114 10.42 2.57 11.05
CA ILE A 114 10.20 3.21 12.36
C ILE A 114 11.16 2.72 13.44
N PHE A 115 12.02 1.76 13.12
CA PHE A 115 12.95 1.17 14.07
C PHE A 115 14.15 2.07 14.35
N PRO A 116 14.84 1.91 15.51
CA PRO A 116 16.14 2.54 15.75
C PRO A 116 17.12 2.23 14.61
N SER A 117 17.77 3.26 14.10
CA SER A 117 18.67 3.17 12.97
C SER A 117 19.67 4.30 12.99
N PRO A 118 20.95 4.07 12.58
CA PRO A 118 21.95 5.13 12.48
C PRO A 118 21.73 6.05 11.27
N SER A 119 20.91 5.64 10.29
CA SER A 119 20.64 6.42 9.10
C SER A 119 19.27 7.09 9.13
N TYR A 120 19.14 8.20 8.38
CA TYR A 120 17.86 8.91 8.29
C TYR A 120 16.76 8.11 7.57
N HIS A 121 17.13 7.14 6.73
CA HIS A 121 16.19 6.33 5.97
C HIS A 121 15.62 5.15 6.77
N GLY A 122 16.34 4.68 7.81
CA GLY A 122 15.83 3.68 8.74
C GLY A 122 15.95 2.21 8.32
N TYR A 123 16.49 1.91 7.13
CA TYR A 123 16.55 0.53 6.64
C TYR A 123 17.68 -0.31 7.27
N ASP A 124 18.71 0.30 7.85
CA ASP A 124 19.74 -0.36 8.65
C ASP A 124 19.29 -0.43 10.12
N VAL A 125 18.55 -1.47 10.45
CA VAL A 125 17.84 -1.63 11.74
C VAL A 125 18.78 -2.06 12.86
N ASP A 126 18.83 -1.25 13.94
CA ASP A 126 19.60 -1.55 15.16
C ASP A 126 18.83 -2.46 16.13
N ASP A 127 17.51 -2.27 16.24
CA ASP A 127 16.64 -2.99 17.17
C ASP A 127 15.23 -3.16 16.59
N TYR A 128 14.78 -4.42 16.49
CA TYR A 128 13.46 -4.77 15.93
C TYR A 128 12.31 -4.68 16.94
N TYR A 129 12.59 -4.40 18.21
CA TYR A 129 11.59 -4.37 19.29
C TYR A 129 11.33 -2.96 19.84
N ASN A 130 11.99 -1.95 19.29
CA ASN A 130 11.81 -0.56 19.69
C ASN A 130 11.48 0.35 18.50
N VAL A 131 10.96 1.52 18.81
CA VAL A 131 10.77 2.61 17.84
C VAL A 131 11.97 3.55 17.84
N ASN A 132 12.21 4.22 16.72
CA ASN A 132 13.27 5.21 16.59
C ASN A 132 13.01 6.38 17.58
N PRO A 133 13.96 6.70 18.47
CA PRO A 133 13.79 7.77 19.45
C PRO A 133 13.58 9.17 18.83
N ASP A 134 14.01 9.39 17.58
CA ASP A 134 13.70 10.62 16.84
C ASP A 134 12.18 10.77 16.57
N TYR A 135 11.42 9.67 16.61
CA TYR A 135 9.98 9.67 16.28
C TYR A 135 9.08 9.63 17.51
N GLY A 136 9.66 9.52 18.71
CA GLY A 136 8.95 9.45 19.98
C GLY A 136 9.16 8.15 20.74
N THR A 137 8.27 7.87 21.67
CA THR A 137 8.29 6.70 22.54
C THR A 137 7.39 5.58 21.98
N MET A 138 7.52 4.36 22.53
CA MET A 138 6.58 3.26 22.24
C MET A 138 5.14 3.65 22.64
N GLU A 139 4.95 4.39 23.71
CA GLU A 139 3.63 4.89 24.14
C GLU A 139 3.04 5.86 23.10
N ASP A 140 3.83 6.76 22.54
CA ASP A 140 3.39 7.67 21.47
C ASP A 140 2.95 6.90 20.22
N PHE A 141 3.71 5.84 19.88
CA PHE A 141 3.36 4.96 18.77
C PHE A 141 2.04 4.20 19.01
N GLU A 142 1.88 3.59 20.20
CA GLU A 142 0.65 2.88 20.57
C GLU A 142 -0.56 3.83 20.60
N ASN A 143 -0.39 5.06 21.09
CA ASN A 143 -1.41 6.10 21.05
C ASN A 143 -1.82 6.45 19.62
N MET A 144 -0.85 6.61 18.72
CA MET A 144 -1.11 6.86 17.30
C MET A 144 -1.91 5.70 16.68
N LEU A 145 -1.53 4.44 16.96
CA LEU A 145 -2.27 3.26 16.48
C LEU A 145 -3.71 3.25 16.99
N ALA A 146 -3.92 3.59 18.27
CA ALA A 146 -5.25 3.67 18.87
C ALA A 146 -6.12 4.76 18.20
N GLU A 147 -5.55 5.93 17.90
CA GLU A 147 -6.24 7.01 17.19
C GLU A 147 -6.53 6.66 15.72
N CYS A 148 -5.61 5.95 15.04
CA CYS A 148 -5.86 5.39 13.71
C CYS A 148 -7.04 4.41 13.73
N LYS A 149 -7.03 3.47 14.67
CA LYS A 149 -8.10 2.47 14.82
C LYS A 149 -9.47 3.09 15.06
N LYS A 150 -9.58 4.15 15.87
CA LYS A 150 -10.84 4.89 16.09
C LYS A 150 -11.41 5.47 14.80
N ARG A 151 -10.55 5.81 13.84
CA ARG A 151 -10.92 6.39 12.53
C ARG A 151 -11.08 5.34 11.44
N GLY A 152 -10.94 4.05 11.77
CA GLY A 152 -10.99 2.96 10.78
C GLY A 152 -9.75 2.90 9.88
N ILE A 153 -8.61 3.43 10.34
CA ILE A 153 -7.33 3.38 9.62
C ILE A 153 -6.52 2.18 10.10
N SER A 154 -6.17 1.28 9.19
CA SER A 154 -5.21 0.20 9.41
C SER A 154 -3.79 0.72 9.27
N VAL A 155 -2.85 0.25 10.10
CA VAL A 155 -1.45 0.66 10.01
C VAL A 155 -0.57 -0.55 9.74
N ILE A 156 0.19 -0.51 8.65
CA ILE A 156 1.28 -1.46 8.37
C ILE A 156 2.63 -0.76 8.53
N ILE A 157 3.64 -1.51 8.96
CA ILE A 157 4.99 -1.00 9.15
C ILE A 157 5.98 -1.68 8.20
N ASP A 158 7.05 -0.96 7.89
CA ASP A 158 8.15 -1.52 7.10
C ASP A 158 8.95 -2.54 7.92
N MET A 159 9.30 -3.68 7.32
CA MET A 159 9.98 -4.78 7.98
C MET A 159 11.12 -5.30 7.12
N THR A 160 12.34 -5.05 7.57
CA THR A 160 13.57 -5.48 6.90
C THR A 160 13.95 -6.89 7.35
N CYS A 161 13.67 -7.90 6.53
CA CYS A 161 14.05 -9.29 6.81
C CYS A 161 15.31 -9.75 6.05
N ASN A 162 15.85 -8.92 5.15
CA ASN A 162 17.03 -9.26 4.37
C ASN A 162 18.33 -8.95 5.12
N HIS A 163 18.39 -7.85 5.85
CA HIS A 163 19.60 -7.35 6.51
C HIS A 163 19.26 -6.59 7.79
N SER A 164 20.26 -6.30 8.60
CA SER A 164 20.20 -5.37 9.73
C SER A 164 21.30 -4.31 9.62
N SER A 165 21.45 -3.48 10.67
CA SER A 165 22.63 -2.63 10.85
C SER A 165 23.80 -3.42 11.42
N THR A 166 25.03 -2.96 11.14
CA THR A 166 26.23 -3.42 11.87
C THR A 166 26.23 -3.03 13.35
N TYR A 167 25.33 -2.14 13.77
CA TYR A 167 25.10 -1.76 15.17
C TYR A 167 24.03 -2.61 15.85
N ASN A 168 23.33 -3.48 15.13
CA ASN A 168 22.39 -4.44 15.71
C ASN A 168 23.12 -5.41 16.64
N ASP A 169 22.54 -5.71 17.81
CA ASP A 169 23.19 -6.55 18.81
C ASP A 169 23.33 -8.00 18.34
N TRP A 170 22.40 -8.50 17.49
CA TRP A 170 22.54 -9.80 16.85
C TRP A 170 23.78 -9.87 15.96
N PHE A 171 24.05 -8.81 15.15
CA PHE A 171 25.24 -8.77 14.34
C PHE A 171 26.52 -8.64 15.17
N LYS A 172 26.51 -7.83 16.22
CA LYS A 172 27.68 -7.72 17.13
C LYS A 172 28.02 -9.04 17.78
N ALA A 173 27.01 -9.81 18.23
CA ALA A 173 27.19 -11.15 18.79
C ALA A 173 27.70 -12.14 17.73
N SER A 174 27.17 -12.08 16.51
CA SER A 174 27.52 -12.99 15.41
C SER A 174 29.00 -12.94 14.98
N ARG A 175 29.73 -11.91 15.38
CA ARG A 175 31.17 -11.78 15.14
C ARG A 175 31.99 -12.83 15.90
N ASP A 176 31.49 -13.36 17.01
CA ASP A 176 32.12 -14.52 17.67
C ASP A 176 31.63 -15.81 17.00
N PRO A 177 32.54 -16.60 16.36
CA PRO A 177 32.15 -17.85 15.72
C PRO A 177 31.55 -18.91 16.66
N ASN A 178 31.66 -18.73 17.98
CA ASN A 178 31.10 -19.62 18.98
C ASN A 178 29.75 -19.12 19.54
N ASP A 179 29.35 -17.89 19.20
CA ASP A 179 28.05 -17.35 19.62
C ASP A 179 26.91 -17.98 18.81
N PRO A 180 25.77 -18.32 19.43
CA PRO A 180 24.60 -18.82 18.71
C PRO A 180 24.12 -17.93 17.56
N HIS A 181 24.36 -16.63 17.62
CA HIS A 181 23.98 -15.69 16.55
C HIS A 181 24.94 -15.70 15.35
N HIS A 182 26.10 -16.43 15.42
CA HIS A 182 27.05 -16.42 14.30
C HIS A 182 26.36 -16.82 12.99
N ASP A 183 25.62 -17.90 12.99
CA ASP A 183 24.92 -18.41 11.82
C ASP A 183 23.61 -17.66 11.47
N TRP A 184 23.27 -16.60 12.21
CA TRP A 184 22.15 -15.72 11.83
C TRP A 184 22.50 -14.82 10.68
N TYR A 185 23.80 -14.64 10.39
CA TYR A 185 24.29 -13.82 9.28
C TYR A 185 25.10 -14.66 8.27
N ARG A 186 25.25 -14.14 7.07
CA ARG A 186 26.02 -14.82 6.03
C ARG A 186 27.50 -14.46 6.15
N TRP A 187 28.26 -15.42 6.69
CA TRP A 187 29.70 -15.32 6.85
C TRP A 187 30.45 -16.22 5.87
N ALA A 188 31.60 -15.73 5.41
CA ALA A 188 32.58 -16.50 4.64
C ALA A 188 33.98 -16.32 5.25
N LYS A 189 34.86 -17.30 5.05
CA LYS A 189 36.27 -17.20 5.44
C LYS A 189 37.15 -16.98 4.22
N GLU A 190 38.27 -16.33 4.44
CA GLU A 190 39.31 -16.24 3.40
C GLU A 190 39.67 -17.64 2.89
N GLY A 191 39.70 -17.82 1.56
CA GLY A 191 39.97 -19.11 0.91
C GLY A 191 38.75 -20.05 0.83
N ASP A 192 37.53 -19.63 1.25
CA ASP A 192 36.31 -20.41 1.03
C ASP A 192 35.96 -20.44 -0.47
N ALA A 193 36.16 -21.62 -1.08
CA ALA A 193 35.95 -21.79 -2.52
C ALA A 193 34.48 -21.71 -2.96
N ARG A 194 33.53 -21.69 -2.02
CA ARG A 194 32.10 -21.54 -2.34
C ARG A 194 31.74 -20.12 -2.79
N TYR A 195 32.51 -19.12 -2.34
CA TYR A 195 32.19 -17.71 -2.54
C TYR A 195 33.29 -16.96 -3.27
N ASN A 196 32.89 -16.03 -4.13
CA ASN A 196 33.80 -15.06 -4.72
C ASN A 196 33.85 -13.80 -3.83
N LEU A 197 34.82 -13.77 -2.89
CA LEU A 197 34.97 -12.64 -1.95
C LEU A 197 35.31 -11.29 -2.62
N LYS A 198 35.62 -11.29 -3.92
CA LYS A 198 35.87 -10.07 -4.72
C LYS A 198 34.67 -9.66 -5.56
N GLN A 199 33.52 -10.28 -5.32
CA GLN A 199 32.31 -9.98 -6.07
C GLN A 199 31.84 -8.56 -5.78
N GLN A 200 31.49 -7.84 -6.87
CA GLN A 200 30.92 -6.50 -6.82
C GLN A 200 29.42 -6.58 -7.14
N MET A 201 28.64 -5.81 -6.40
CA MET A 201 27.21 -5.57 -6.66
C MET A 201 26.95 -4.07 -6.64
N TRP A 202 26.26 -3.55 -7.64
CA TRP A 202 25.89 -2.13 -7.76
C TRP A 202 27.01 -1.12 -7.50
N GLY A 203 28.28 -1.52 -7.82
CA GLY A 203 29.44 -0.65 -7.70
C GLY A 203 30.13 -0.67 -6.33
N HIS A 204 29.80 -1.61 -5.44
CA HIS A 204 30.48 -1.84 -4.17
C HIS A 204 30.75 -3.33 -3.92
N ASP A 205 31.57 -3.62 -2.91
CA ASP A 205 31.90 -4.99 -2.54
C ASP A 205 30.68 -5.68 -1.88
N LEU A 206 30.31 -6.87 -2.36
CA LEU A 206 29.30 -7.70 -1.71
C LEU A 206 29.79 -8.26 -0.38
N TRP A 207 31.05 -8.74 -0.35
CA TRP A 207 31.68 -9.35 0.81
C TRP A 207 32.57 -8.34 1.52
N ASN A 208 32.31 -8.08 2.78
CA ASN A 208 32.98 -7.07 3.58
C ASN A 208 33.81 -7.72 4.69
N GLU A 209 35.14 -7.49 4.71
CA GLU A 209 35.99 -8.02 5.77
C GLU A 209 35.58 -7.43 7.13
N ASP A 210 35.40 -8.29 8.13
CA ASP A 210 35.13 -7.82 9.50
C ASP A 210 36.40 -7.20 10.12
N PHE A 211 36.27 -5.95 10.55
CA PHE A 211 37.39 -5.22 11.14
C PHE A 211 37.94 -5.82 12.45
N LYS A 212 37.10 -6.61 13.17
CA LYS A 212 37.48 -7.29 14.40
C LYS A 212 38.08 -8.66 14.16
N ASN A 213 37.63 -9.38 13.11
CA ASN A 213 38.04 -10.76 12.83
C ASN A 213 38.63 -10.83 11.42
N LYS A 214 39.91 -10.59 11.28
CA LYS A 214 40.63 -10.66 10.00
C LYS A 214 40.44 -12.02 9.34
N GLY A 215 40.21 -12.03 8.02
CA GLY A 215 39.95 -13.23 7.23
C GLY A 215 38.51 -13.76 7.32
N TYR A 216 37.63 -13.07 8.05
CA TYR A 216 36.17 -13.31 8.02
C TYR A 216 35.47 -12.18 7.28
N TYR A 217 34.53 -12.56 6.43
CA TYR A 217 33.77 -11.65 5.59
C TYR A 217 32.27 -11.89 5.79
N TYR A 218 31.49 -10.84 5.87
CA TYR A 218 30.03 -10.91 5.86
C TYR A 218 29.46 -10.35 4.55
N ALA A 219 28.34 -10.90 4.10
CA ALA A 219 27.62 -10.37 2.95
C ALA A 219 26.92 -9.06 3.30
N GLY A 220 26.89 -8.10 2.36
CA GLY A 220 26.22 -6.82 2.52
C GLY A 220 25.82 -6.28 1.15
N LEU A 221 24.69 -6.77 0.62
CA LEU A 221 24.18 -6.42 -0.70
C LEU A 221 23.92 -4.91 -0.84
N PHE A 222 23.37 -4.28 0.19
CA PHE A 222 23.04 -2.85 0.21
C PHE A 222 24.19 -1.99 0.77
N GLY A 223 25.32 -2.60 1.09
CA GLY A 223 26.52 -1.94 1.57
C GLY A 223 27.07 -2.52 2.86
N LYS A 224 28.32 -2.13 3.17
CA LYS A 224 29.08 -2.67 4.33
C LYS A 224 28.43 -2.45 5.70
N HIS A 225 27.47 -1.52 5.82
CA HIS A 225 26.77 -1.22 7.07
C HIS A 225 25.46 -1.99 7.21
N MET A 226 25.09 -2.78 6.18
CA MET A 226 23.85 -3.58 6.14
C MET A 226 24.18 -5.08 5.95
N PRO A 227 24.66 -5.78 7.02
CA PRO A 227 24.98 -7.20 6.95
C PRO A 227 23.72 -8.04 6.74
N GLU A 228 23.82 -9.02 5.83
CA GLU A 228 22.70 -9.85 5.44
C GLU A 228 22.46 -11.01 6.38
N PHE A 229 21.17 -11.27 6.61
CA PHE A 229 20.72 -12.40 7.39
C PHE A 229 20.85 -13.73 6.64
N ASN A 230 21.09 -14.78 7.38
CA ASN A 230 21.03 -16.16 6.92
C ASN A 230 19.68 -16.79 7.23
N LEU A 231 18.71 -16.61 6.32
CA LEU A 231 17.36 -17.17 6.50
C LEU A 231 17.28 -18.72 6.39
N ASP A 232 18.38 -19.43 6.16
CA ASP A 232 18.44 -20.88 6.35
C ASP A 232 18.51 -21.25 7.84
N ASN A 233 18.86 -20.31 8.72
CA ASN A 233 18.89 -20.50 10.17
C ASN A 233 17.48 -20.51 10.76
N LYS A 234 17.13 -21.60 11.47
CA LYS A 234 15.78 -21.80 12.03
C LYS A 234 15.49 -20.94 13.24
N GLU A 235 16.50 -20.66 14.04
CA GLU A 235 16.41 -19.81 15.23
C GLU A 235 16.11 -18.35 14.81
N LEU A 236 16.80 -17.86 13.80
CA LEU A 236 16.53 -16.55 13.22
C LEU A 236 15.11 -16.46 12.65
N ARG A 237 14.66 -17.46 11.91
CA ARG A 237 13.26 -17.52 11.42
C ARG A 237 12.24 -17.51 12.57
N ALA A 238 12.54 -18.22 13.66
CA ALA A 238 11.70 -18.21 14.86
C ALA A 238 11.71 -16.83 15.53
N GLU A 239 12.84 -16.14 15.53
CA GLU A 239 12.96 -14.80 16.09
C GLU A 239 12.13 -13.79 15.28
N PHE A 240 12.19 -13.81 13.95
CA PHE A 240 11.33 -12.96 13.11
C PHE A 240 9.83 -13.19 13.39
N LYS A 241 9.41 -14.43 13.64
CA LYS A 241 8.02 -14.70 14.05
C LYS A 241 7.66 -14.04 15.38
N LYS A 242 8.58 -14.00 16.35
CA LYS A 242 8.37 -13.26 17.62
C LYS A 242 8.30 -11.75 17.38
N VAL A 243 9.17 -11.21 16.53
CA VAL A 243 9.12 -9.80 16.13
C VAL A 243 7.76 -9.46 15.52
N MET A 244 7.27 -10.25 14.53
CA MET A 244 5.96 -10.02 13.92
C MET A 244 4.84 -10.04 14.96
N LYS A 245 4.85 -11.07 15.84
CA LYS A 245 3.85 -11.18 16.91
C LYS A 245 3.87 -9.99 17.85
N PHE A 246 5.07 -9.53 18.25
CA PHE A 246 5.24 -8.37 19.12
C PHE A 246 4.53 -7.12 18.53
N TRP A 247 4.72 -6.85 17.24
CA TRP A 247 4.09 -5.71 16.58
C TRP A 247 2.58 -5.90 16.36
N PHE A 248 2.11 -7.11 16.07
CA PHE A 248 0.68 -7.41 16.06
C PHE A 248 0.03 -7.18 17.43
N ASP A 249 0.67 -7.61 18.52
CA ASP A 249 0.20 -7.38 19.89
C ASP A 249 0.12 -5.87 20.23
N LYS A 250 0.93 -5.02 19.59
CA LYS A 250 0.86 -3.56 19.68
C LYS A 250 -0.28 -2.94 18.88
N GLY A 251 -0.87 -3.66 17.94
CA GLY A 251 -1.99 -3.19 17.12
C GLY A 251 -1.64 -2.87 15.66
N VAL A 252 -0.44 -3.24 15.21
CA VAL A 252 -0.07 -3.17 13.78
C VAL A 252 -0.93 -4.15 12.99
N SER A 253 -1.39 -3.74 11.79
CA SER A 253 -2.30 -4.52 10.95
C SER A 253 -1.60 -5.38 9.89
N GLY A 254 -0.27 -5.30 9.80
CA GLY A 254 0.53 -6.04 8.82
C GLY A 254 1.87 -5.40 8.53
N PHE A 255 2.55 -5.88 7.50
CA PHE A 255 3.93 -5.48 7.19
C PHE A 255 4.13 -5.24 5.69
N ARG A 256 4.94 -4.24 5.37
CA ARG A 256 5.60 -4.16 4.08
C ARG A 256 7.00 -4.76 4.23
N TYR A 257 7.26 -5.85 3.52
CA TYR A 257 8.56 -6.50 3.55
C TYR A 257 9.52 -5.83 2.59
N ASP A 258 10.54 -5.20 3.16
CA ASP A 258 11.63 -4.55 2.44
C ASP A 258 12.50 -5.57 1.72
N ALA A 259 12.98 -5.19 0.53
CA ALA A 259 13.92 -6.00 -0.25
C ALA A 259 13.49 -7.47 -0.40
N ALA A 260 12.18 -7.73 -0.48
CA ALA A 260 11.64 -9.10 -0.48
C ALA A 260 12.13 -9.93 -1.68
N GLY A 261 12.44 -9.29 -2.80
CA GLY A 261 13.03 -9.91 -3.96
C GLY A 261 14.50 -10.31 -3.79
N HIS A 262 15.17 -9.81 -2.76
CA HIS A 262 16.61 -9.98 -2.55
C HIS A 262 16.96 -11.03 -1.50
N VAL A 263 16.03 -11.48 -0.67
CA VAL A 263 16.28 -12.61 0.23
C VAL A 263 16.68 -13.83 -0.59
N TYR A 264 17.74 -14.54 -0.17
CA TYR A 264 18.39 -15.60 -0.97
C TYR A 264 18.86 -15.12 -2.35
N ASN A 265 19.50 -13.97 -2.42
CA ASN A 265 20.08 -13.47 -3.66
C ASN A 265 21.14 -14.44 -4.19
N ARG A 266 21.13 -14.67 -5.51
CA ARG A 266 22.10 -15.57 -6.18
C ARG A 266 23.56 -15.18 -5.94
N ALA A 267 23.82 -13.89 -5.75
CA ALA A 267 25.17 -13.38 -5.50
C ALA A 267 25.76 -13.89 -4.18
N GLU A 268 24.92 -14.21 -3.19
CA GLU A 268 25.31 -14.69 -1.86
C GLU A 268 25.25 -16.21 -1.74
N LEU A 269 24.57 -16.89 -2.66
CA LEU A 269 24.40 -18.33 -2.62
C LEU A 269 25.57 -19.04 -3.27
N ALA A 270 25.91 -20.21 -2.76
CA ALA A 270 26.86 -21.10 -3.41
C ALA A 270 26.32 -21.53 -4.78
N ALA A 271 27.23 -21.85 -5.69
CA ALA A 271 26.84 -22.31 -7.03
C ALA A 271 25.90 -23.53 -6.97
N GLY A 272 24.77 -23.46 -7.68
CA GLY A 272 23.76 -24.53 -7.73
C GLY A 272 22.59 -24.39 -6.74
N GLU A 273 22.57 -23.40 -5.87
CA GLU A 273 21.42 -23.10 -5.02
C GLU A 273 20.37 -22.30 -5.81
N GLU A 274 19.08 -22.69 -5.68
CA GLU A 274 17.97 -21.93 -6.25
C GLU A 274 17.49 -20.86 -5.28
N SER A 275 17.58 -19.59 -5.66
CA SER A 275 17.21 -18.47 -4.80
C SER A 275 15.71 -18.21 -4.71
N ALA A 276 15.01 -18.21 -5.86
CA ALA A 276 13.59 -17.83 -5.90
C ALA A 276 12.68 -18.81 -5.14
N SER A 277 12.88 -20.12 -5.28
CA SER A 277 12.06 -21.12 -4.57
C SER A 277 12.25 -21.06 -3.05
N LYS A 278 13.48 -20.84 -2.57
CA LYS A 278 13.76 -20.64 -1.15
C LYS A 278 13.11 -19.36 -0.61
N ALA A 279 13.20 -18.27 -1.35
CA ALA A 279 12.58 -16.99 -0.99
C ALA A 279 11.04 -17.12 -0.90
N VAL A 280 10.42 -17.74 -1.91
CA VAL A 280 8.96 -17.98 -1.93
C VAL A 280 8.54 -18.87 -0.75
N ALA A 281 9.30 -19.91 -0.44
CA ALA A 281 9.02 -20.79 0.71
C ALA A 281 9.11 -20.05 2.05
N TRP A 282 10.12 -19.17 2.23
CA TRP A 282 10.24 -18.31 3.40
C TRP A 282 9.07 -17.33 3.52
N TRP A 283 8.72 -16.66 2.43
CA TRP A 283 7.60 -15.71 2.44
C TRP A 283 6.28 -16.41 2.74
N LYS A 284 6.06 -17.60 2.18
CA LYS A 284 4.87 -18.39 2.52
C LYS A 284 4.85 -18.75 4.00
N GLU A 285 5.96 -19.20 4.57
CA GLU A 285 6.07 -19.55 5.98
C GLU A 285 5.71 -18.37 6.91
N ILE A 286 6.21 -17.18 6.60
CA ILE A 286 5.96 -16.00 7.44
C ILE A 286 4.53 -15.47 7.27
N ILE A 287 3.98 -15.49 6.06
CA ILE A 287 2.60 -15.07 5.80
C ILE A 287 1.60 -16.02 6.44
N ASP A 288 1.82 -17.33 6.36
CA ASP A 288 0.97 -18.32 7.02
C ASP A 288 1.01 -18.14 8.55
N TYR A 289 2.20 -17.88 9.12
CA TYR A 289 2.33 -17.56 10.54
C TYR A 289 1.56 -16.28 10.90
N ASN A 290 1.74 -15.20 10.15
CA ASN A 290 1.05 -13.93 10.39
C ASN A 290 -0.48 -14.11 10.38
N LYS A 291 -1.02 -14.82 9.40
CA LYS A 291 -2.45 -15.15 9.32
C LYS A 291 -2.92 -15.99 10.51
N SER A 292 -2.06 -16.85 11.06
CA SER A 292 -2.39 -17.64 12.25
C SER A 292 -2.48 -16.82 13.53
N VAL A 293 -1.72 -15.72 13.63
CA VAL A 293 -1.71 -14.79 14.77
C VAL A 293 -2.79 -13.71 14.61
N TYR A 294 -2.90 -13.14 13.42
CA TYR A 294 -3.84 -12.08 13.08
C TYR A 294 -4.50 -12.37 11.72
N PRO A 295 -5.67 -13.05 11.69
CA PRO A 295 -6.30 -13.53 10.45
C PRO A 295 -6.61 -12.45 9.41
N ASP A 296 -6.96 -11.24 9.85
CA ASP A 296 -7.30 -10.10 8.98
C ASP A 296 -6.07 -9.26 8.59
N GLN A 297 -4.84 -9.73 8.85
CA GLN A 297 -3.62 -9.01 8.50
C GLN A 297 -3.51 -8.76 7.00
N TYR A 298 -2.89 -7.63 6.63
CA TYR A 298 -2.48 -7.35 5.27
C TYR A 298 -0.98 -7.06 5.21
N SER A 299 -0.26 -7.90 4.49
CA SER A 299 1.17 -7.73 4.26
C SER A 299 1.50 -7.87 2.78
N LEU A 300 2.52 -7.14 2.35
CA LEU A 300 2.97 -7.16 0.97
C LEU A 300 4.50 -7.08 0.90
N GLY A 301 5.05 -7.50 -0.23
CA GLY A 301 6.51 -7.46 -0.45
C GLY A 301 6.93 -6.48 -1.51
N GLU A 302 8.13 -5.95 -1.32
CA GLU A 302 8.85 -5.24 -2.37
C GLU A 302 9.60 -6.24 -3.24
N VAL A 303 9.11 -6.44 -4.46
CA VAL A 303 9.77 -7.26 -5.49
C VAL A 303 9.93 -6.40 -6.73
N TRP A 304 11.03 -5.65 -6.79
CA TRP A 304 11.33 -4.74 -7.90
C TRP A 304 11.97 -5.50 -9.06
N GLU A 305 11.17 -6.35 -9.64
CA GLU A 305 11.54 -7.25 -10.74
C GLU A 305 10.47 -7.21 -11.83
N ASN A 306 10.75 -7.78 -12.99
CA ASN A 306 9.73 -7.91 -14.03
C ASN A 306 8.55 -8.77 -13.55
N ASN A 307 7.40 -8.60 -14.19
CA ASN A 307 6.15 -9.25 -13.80
C ASN A 307 6.26 -10.79 -13.71
N ALA A 308 7.03 -11.45 -14.58
CA ALA A 308 7.16 -12.91 -14.55
C ALA A 308 7.89 -13.42 -13.30
N VAL A 309 8.87 -12.67 -12.80
CA VAL A 309 9.56 -12.96 -11.54
C VAL A 309 8.65 -12.61 -10.36
N ARG A 310 8.04 -11.41 -10.36
CA ARG A 310 7.12 -10.97 -9.31
C ARG A 310 5.98 -11.96 -9.09
N ALA A 311 5.41 -12.51 -10.15
CA ALA A 311 4.36 -13.53 -10.07
C ALA A 311 4.78 -14.77 -9.25
N GLN A 312 6.07 -15.15 -9.25
CA GLN A 312 6.56 -16.25 -8.41
C GLN A 312 6.50 -15.88 -6.92
N TYR A 313 6.87 -14.65 -6.58
CA TYR A 313 6.82 -14.17 -5.19
C TYR A 313 5.39 -13.98 -4.68
N VAL A 314 4.45 -13.62 -5.54
CA VAL A 314 3.02 -13.57 -5.19
C VAL A 314 2.49 -14.91 -4.67
N ALA A 315 3.04 -16.04 -5.13
CA ALA A 315 2.69 -17.35 -4.59
C ALA A 315 2.99 -17.49 -3.08
N GLY A 316 4.03 -16.82 -2.57
CA GLY A 316 4.41 -16.84 -1.16
C GLY A 316 3.85 -15.67 -0.37
N LEU A 317 4.01 -14.45 -0.89
CA LEU A 317 3.62 -13.20 -0.23
C LEU A 317 2.11 -12.92 -0.30
N GLY A 318 1.43 -13.36 -1.36
CA GLY A 318 0.03 -13.01 -1.61
C GLY A 318 -0.17 -11.61 -2.18
N SER A 319 0.71 -10.67 -1.89
CA SER A 319 0.67 -9.29 -2.41
C SER A 319 2.09 -8.76 -2.63
N CYS A 320 2.28 -8.01 -3.71
CA CYS A 320 3.52 -7.31 -4.03
C CYS A 320 3.20 -5.96 -4.65
N PHE A 321 4.06 -4.97 -4.44
CA PHE A 321 3.98 -3.71 -5.17
C PHE A 321 4.09 -3.92 -6.67
N HIS A 322 3.18 -3.30 -7.44
CA HIS A 322 3.13 -3.42 -8.90
C HIS A 322 3.92 -2.29 -9.56
N PHE A 323 5.24 -2.44 -9.59
CA PHE A 323 6.17 -1.41 -10.08
C PHE A 323 5.92 -0.95 -11.51
N ASP A 324 5.51 -1.87 -12.43
CA ASP A 324 5.31 -1.52 -13.83
C ASP A 324 4.21 -0.46 -14.04
N ILE A 325 3.24 -0.35 -13.13
CA ILE A 325 2.13 0.61 -13.24
C ILE A 325 2.65 2.04 -13.23
N GLY A 326 3.39 2.44 -12.20
CA GLY A 326 3.91 3.81 -12.07
C GLY A 326 5.12 4.08 -12.97
N ASP A 327 6.07 3.15 -12.99
CA ASP A 327 7.33 3.30 -13.73
C ASP A 327 7.14 3.39 -15.25
N LYS A 328 6.19 2.63 -15.77
CA LYS A 328 6.09 2.39 -17.21
C LYS A 328 4.70 2.62 -17.77
N TYR A 329 3.69 1.86 -17.29
CA TYR A 329 2.41 1.80 -17.98
C TYR A 329 1.71 3.17 -18.03
N ILE A 330 1.46 3.80 -16.89
CA ILE A 330 0.78 5.09 -16.82
C ILE A 330 1.66 6.23 -17.33
N ALA A 331 2.94 6.24 -16.92
CA ALA A 331 3.86 7.31 -17.30
C ALA A 331 4.08 7.37 -18.82
N ASP A 332 4.22 6.23 -19.48
CA ASP A 332 4.44 6.16 -20.92
C ASP A 332 3.17 6.51 -21.69
N GLU A 333 1.99 6.00 -21.31
CA GLU A 333 0.71 6.36 -21.90
C GLU A 333 0.48 7.89 -21.86
N LEU A 334 0.72 8.52 -20.72
CA LEU A 334 0.49 9.97 -20.56
C LEU A 334 1.59 10.84 -21.17
N LYS A 335 2.83 10.35 -21.30
CA LYS A 335 3.90 11.08 -21.99
C LYS A 335 3.70 11.10 -23.50
N TYR A 336 3.35 9.94 -24.07
CA TYR A 336 3.33 9.75 -25.52
C TYR A 336 1.93 9.90 -26.11
N ASN A 337 0.88 9.94 -25.26
CA ASN A 337 -0.54 9.95 -25.67
C ASN A 337 -0.85 8.80 -26.63
N ASP A 338 -0.31 7.62 -26.37
CA ASP A 338 -0.49 6.43 -27.21
C ASP A 338 -1.67 5.59 -26.71
N ALA A 339 -2.83 6.16 -26.74
CA ALA A 339 -4.09 5.54 -26.33
C ALA A 339 -4.73 4.65 -27.40
N GLY A 340 -3.97 4.28 -28.43
CA GLY A 340 -4.56 3.70 -29.65
C GLY A 340 -5.25 2.35 -29.49
N LYS A 341 -5.01 1.57 -28.41
CA LYS A 341 -5.41 0.16 -28.33
C LYS A 341 -5.76 -0.35 -26.95
N ASN A 342 -6.22 0.51 -26.03
CA ASN A 342 -6.50 0.09 -24.64
C ASN A 342 -5.27 -0.60 -23.96
N THR A 343 -4.07 -0.07 -24.23
CA THR A 343 -2.80 -0.74 -23.91
C THR A 343 -2.66 -0.96 -22.40
N TYR A 344 -2.94 0.05 -21.58
CA TYR A 344 -2.85 -0.04 -20.12
C TYR A 344 -3.72 -1.16 -19.56
N ALA A 345 -5.02 -1.18 -19.88
CA ALA A 345 -5.95 -2.18 -19.35
C ALA A 345 -5.57 -3.60 -19.76
N ASN A 346 -5.18 -3.80 -21.03
CA ASN A 346 -4.76 -5.11 -21.53
C ASN A 346 -3.46 -5.61 -20.88
N MET A 347 -2.49 -4.73 -20.66
CA MET A 347 -1.24 -5.07 -19.98
C MET A 347 -1.51 -5.44 -18.53
N LEU A 348 -2.31 -4.64 -17.83
CA LEU A 348 -2.67 -4.87 -16.44
C LEU A 348 -3.44 -6.19 -16.28
N GLU A 349 -4.46 -6.48 -17.11
CA GLU A 349 -5.18 -7.75 -17.08
C GLU A 349 -4.24 -8.96 -17.33
N SER A 350 -3.30 -8.83 -18.27
CA SER A 350 -2.30 -9.86 -18.52
C SER A 350 -1.44 -10.15 -17.29
N ASP A 351 -1.02 -9.11 -16.59
CA ASP A 351 -0.19 -9.22 -15.40
C ASP A 351 -0.97 -9.82 -14.23
N LEU A 352 -2.17 -9.31 -13.97
CA LEU A 352 -3.07 -9.83 -12.94
C LEU A 352 -3.44 -11.29 -13.20
N GLY A 353 -3.63 -11.66 -14.47
CA GLY A 353 -3.84 -13.04 -14.87
C GLY A 353 -2.66 -13.97 -14.57
N ARG A 354 -1.42 -13.46 -14.53
CA ARG A 354 -0.25 -14.22 -14.05
C ARG A 354 -0.29 -14.39 -12.53
N TYR A 355 -0.63 -13.33 -11.80
CA TYR A 355 -0.76 -13.38 -10.33
C TYR A 355 -1.85 -14.37 -9.92
N ALA A 356 -3.02 -14.33 -10.57
CA ALA A 356 -4.12 -15.26 -10.32
C ALA A 356 -3.73 -16.74 -10.51
N ARG A 357 -2.88 -17.05 -11.49
CA ARG A 357 -2.35 -18.41 -11.70
C ARG A 357 -1.38 -18.84 -10.61
N SER A 358 -0.62 -17.91 -10.03
CA SER A 358 0.33 -18.17 -8.95
C SER A 358 -0.36 -18.27 -7.58
N ASN A 359 -1.36 -17.42 -7.35
CA ASN A 359 -2.17 -17.38 -6.13
C ASN A 359 -3.56 -16.83 -6.47
N PRO A 360 -4.64 -17.62 -6.44
CA PRO A 360 -5.99 -17.13 -6.74
C PRO A 360 -6.48 -16.02 -5.81
N ASP A 361 -5.98 -15.99 -4.57
CA ASP A 361 -6.32 -15.01 -3.53
C ASP A 361 -5.34 -13.83 -3.50
N TYR A 362 -4.60 -13.58 -4.58
CA TYR A 362 -3.66 -12.46 -4.65
C TYR A 362 -4.38 -11.12 -4.47
N ILE A 363 -3.63 -10.15 -3.94
CA ILE A 363 -4.05 -8.75 -3.86
C ILE A 363 -3.00 -7.93 -4.58
N ASP A 364 -3.39 -7.19 -5.61
CA ASP A 364 -2.48 -6.26 -6.29
C ASP A 364 -2.25 -5.01 -5.42
N ALA A 365 -1.10 -4.39 -5.57
CA ALA A 365 -0.74 -3.16 -4.85
C ALA A 365 -0.24 -2.09 -5.83
N PRO A 366 -1.15 -1.43 -6.57
CA PRO A 366 -0.80 -0.40 -7.54
C PRO A 366 -0.33 0.89 -6.83
N PHE A 367 0.64 1.57 -7.44
CA PHE A 367 1.16 2.88 -6.98
C PHE A 367 1.80 3.63 -8.14
N LEU A 368 2.01 4.96 -8.00
CA LEU A 368 2.67 5.79 -9.02
C LEU A 368 4.14 6.06 -8.71
N SER A 369 4.46 6.29 -7.46
CA SER A 369 5.83 6.53 -6.99
C SER A 369 5.95 6.19 -5.52
N ASN A 370 7.19 6.00 -5.05
CA ASN A 370 7.51 5.75 -3.66
C ASN A 370 8.77 6.54 -3.23
N HIS A 371 9.32 6.21 -2.09
CA HIS A 371 10.50 6.86 -1.52
C HIS A 371 11.82 6.56 -2.26
N ASP A 372 11.84 5.56 -3.16
CA ASP A 372 13.01 5.16 -3.96
C ASP A 372 12.93 5.61 -5.43
N GLN A 373 11.74 6.01 -5.87
CA GLN A 373 11.48 6.43 -7.24
C GLN A 373 11.29 7.94 -7.37
N PRO A 374 11.57 8.53 -8.54
CA PRO A 374 11.20 9.93 -8.79
C PRO A 374 9.69 10.14 -8.61
N ARG A 375 9.30 11.19 -7.88
CA ARG A 375 7.89 11.54 -7.69
C ARG A 375 7.18 11.79 -9.02
N VAL A 376 5.99 11.23 -9.18
CA VAL A 376 5.16 11.36 -10.39
C VAL A 376 4.93 12.82 -10.80
N GLY A 377 4.84 13.74 -9.82
CA GLY A 377 4.75 15.18 -10.08
C GLY A 377 5.93 15.73 -10.91
N GLY A 378 7.14 15.19 -10.72
CA GLY A 378 8.31 15.48 -11.53
C GLY A 378 8.28 14.79 -12.89
N VAL A 379 7.93 13.51 -12.91
CA VAL A 379 7.85 12.67 -14.12
C VAL A 379 6.88 13.26 -15.15
N LEU A 380 5.70 13.71 -14.70
CA LEU A 380 4.68 14.36 -15.54
C LEU A 380 4.83 15.90 -15.61
N ARG A 381 6.00 16.45 -15.18
CA ARG A 381 6.37 17.87 -15.28
C ARG A 381 5.40 18.84 -14.59
N GLY A 382 4.61 18.36 -13.62
CA GLY A 382 3.62 19.14 -12.90
C GLY A 382 2.39 19.51 -13.74
N ASP A 383 2.10 18.78 -14.80
CA ASP A 383 0.87 18.91 -15.56
C ASP A 383 -0.30 18.35 -14.76
N THR A 384 -1.12 19.24 -14.20
CA THR A 384 -2.21 18.86 -13.28
C THR A 384 -3.26 17.96 -13.94
N ALA A 385 -3.54 18.15 -15.23
CA ALA A 385 -4.50 17.31 -15.93
C ALA A 385 -3.98 15.86 -16.06
N LYS A 386 -2.72 15.71 -16.44
CA LYS A 386 -2.06 14.40 -16.49
C LYS A 386 -1.94 13.74 -15.11
N LEU A 387 -1.65 14.54 -14.07
CA LEU A 387 -1.59 14.03 -12.68
C LEU A 387 -2.95 13.51 -12.21
N LYS A 388 -4.03 14.21 -12.53
CA LYS A 388 -5.40 13.76 -12.24
C LYS A 388 -5.73 12.46 -12.97
N THR A 389 -5.40 12.36 -14.25
CA THR A 389 -5.64 11.12 -15.03
C THR A 389 -4.79 9.97 -14.49
N ALA A 390 -3.51 10.20 -14.17
CA ALA A 390 -2.63 9.19 -13.57
C ALA A 390 -3.21 8.67 -12.25
N ALA A 391 -3.66 9.58 -11.39
CA ALA A 391 -4.31 9.23 -10.13
C ALA A 391 -5.55 8.36 -10.35
N ALA A 392 -6.42 8.74 -11.29
CA ALA A 392 -7.62 7.96 -11.59
C ALA A 392 -7.28 6.56 -12.15
N MET A 393 -6.28 6.46 -13.01
CA MET A 393 -5.90 5.17 -13.60
C MET A 393 -5.49 4.15 -12.53
N TYR A 394 -4.60 4.49 -11.60
CA TYR A 394 -4.14 3.50 -10.62
C TYR A 394 -5.08 3.33 -9.42
N LEU A 395 -5.72 4.43 -8.93
CA LEU A 395 -6.66 4.34 -7.80
C LEU A 395 -7.91 3.53 -8.16
N LEU A 396 -8.35 3.58 -9.41
CA LEU A 396 -9.52 2.84 -9.88
C LEU A 396 -9.18 1.46 -10.46
N SER A 397 -7.92 1.06 -10.49
CA SER A 397 -7.47 -0.28 -10.85
C SER A 397 -7.77 -1.30 -9.75
N GLU A 398 -7.61 -2.59 -10.05
CA GLU A 398 -7.76 -3.69 -9.10
C GLU A 398 -6.75 -3.58 -7.96
N GLY A 399 -7.13 -4.05 -6.77
CA GLY A 399 -6.26 -4.17 -5.61
C GLY A 399 -6.31 -2.99 -4.65
N VAL A 400 -5.28 -2.89 -3.81
CA VAL A 400 -5.10 -1.91 -2.75
C VAL A 400 -4.08 -0.86 -3.19
N PRO A 401 -4.50 0.33 -3.64
CA PRO A 401 -3.57 1.35 -4.10
C PRO A 401 -2.85 2.05 -2.94
N PHE A 402 -1.60 2.46 -3.22
CA PHE A 402 -0.72 3.18 -2.29
C PHE A 402 -0.41 4.57 -2.82
N ILE A 403 -0.79 5.60 -2.06
CA ILE A 403 -0.48 7.01 -2.33
C ILE A 403 0.80 7.36 -1.57
N TYR A 404 1.84 7.82 -2.25
CA TYR A 404 3.02 8.34 -1.58
C TYR A 404 2.77 9.77 -1.08
N TYR A 405 3.03 10.07 0.20
CA TYR A 405 2.70 11.35 0.82
C TYR A 405 3.13 12.55 -0.04
N GLY A 406 2.23 13.52 -0.19
CA GLY A 406 2.43 14.70 -1.05
C GLY A 406 2.22 14.46 -2.55
N GLU A 407 1.88 13.24 -2.98
CA GLU A 407 1.48 12.94 -4.35
C GLU A 407 0.18 13.66 -4.70
N GLU A 408 -0.75 13.73 -3.76
CA GLU A 408 -2.02 14.46 -3.84
C GLU A 408 -1.83 15.99 -3.96
N LEU A 409 -0.63 16.48 -3.66
CA LEU A 409 -0.25 17.88 -3.86
C LEU A 409 0.51 18.12 -5.17
N GLY A 410 0.91 17.06 -5.86
CA GLY A 410 1.78 17.13 -7.03
C GLY A 410 3.24 17.44 -6.68
N MET A 411 3.72 17.02 -5.49
CA MET A 411 5.12 17.19 -5.10
C MET A 411 6.07 16.53 -6.10
N LYS A 412 7.26 17.11 -6.23
CA LYS A 412 8.29 16.75 -7.20
C LYS A 412 9.59 16.40 -6.52
N SER A 413 10.45 15.67 -7.22
CA SER A 413 11.80 15.33 -6.76
C SER A 413 12.83 15.41 -7.86
N GLY A 414 14.11 15.44 -7.47
CA GLY A 414 15.25 15.11 -8.30
C GLY A 414 15.55 13.60 -8.26
N THR A 415 16.79 13.25 -8.61
CA THR A 415 17.29 11.86 -8.61
C THR A 415 17.90 11.46 -7.28
N LYS A 416 18.41 12.42 -6.47
CA LYS A 416 19.00 12.18 -5.15
C LYS A 416 17.90 11.72 -4.18
N ASP A 417 18.19 10.74 -3.31
CA ASP A 417 17.21 10.11 -2.42
C ASP A 417 16.50 11.10 -1.48
N GLU A 418 17.25 12.00 -0.86
CA GLU A 418 16.65 12.97 0.05
C GLU A 418 15.65 13.89 -0.66
N THR A 419 15.81 14.14 -1.97
CA THR A 419 14.86 14.95 -2.75
C THR A 419 13.51 14.27 -2.93
N LYS A 420 13.46 12.93 -2.89
CA LYS A 420 12.23 12.12 -2.97
C LYS A 420 11.47 12.14 -1.65
N ARG A 421 12.17 12.40 -0.52
CA ARG A 421 11.70 12.27 0.87
C ARG A 421 11.55 13.61 1.58
N THR A 422 11.44 14.72 0.82
CA THR A 422 11.34 16.09 1.37
C THR A 422 10.08 16.29 2.22
N PRO A 423 10.10 17.27 3.15
CA PRO A 423 9.00 17.60 4.02
C PRO A 423 7.65 17.76 3.31
N MET A 424 6.58 17.24 3.95
CA MET A 424 5.19 17.50 3.54
C MET A 424 4.91 19.01 3.51
N LEU A 425 4.10 19.47 2.56
CA LEU A 425 3.80 20.88 2.37
C LEU A 425 2.48 21.27 3.06
N TRP A 426 2.47 21.47 4.38
CA TRP A 426 1.26 21.85 5.11
C TRP A 426 0.84 23.31 4.83
N ASN A 427 1.66 24.25 5.26
CA ASN A 427 1.65 25.66 4.89
C ASN A 427 3.05 26.19 5.12
N THR A 428 3.86 26.21 4.08
CA THR A 428 5.31 26.51 4.17
C THR A 428 5.63 28.00 4.21
N SER A 429 4.63 28.86 3.97
CA SER A 429 4.77 30.31 3.93
C SER A 429 3.46 30.97 4.40
N ASN A 430 3.42 32.32 4.44
CA ASN A 430 2.16 33.06 4.64
C ASN A 430 1.22 33.05 3.43
N SER A 431 1.39 32.11 2.52
CA SER A 431 0.48 31.89 1.42
C SER A 431 -0.93 31.60 1.97
N ALA A 432 -1.93 31.89 1.16
CA ALA A 432 -3.32 31.75 1.59
C ALA A 432 -3.71 32.59 2.83
N GLY A 433 -2.90 33.57 3.25
CA GLY A 433 -3.17 34.41 4.42
C GLY A 433 -3.08 33.69 5.77
N LYS A 434 -2.41 32.52 5.83
CA LYS A 434 -2.15 31.76 7.07
C LYS A 434 -0.65 31.76 7.38
N PRO A 435 -0.25 31.82 8.67
CA PRO A 435 1.15 31.65 9.04
C PRO A 435 1.66 30.28 8.67
N LYS A 436 2.99 30.11 8.60
CA LYS A 436 3.64 28.79 8.46
C LYS A 436 3.07 27.82 9.50
N ASP A 437 2.77 26.59 9.07
CA ASP A 437 2.31 25.54 9.99
C ASP A 437 3.40 25.24 11.01
N LYS A 438 3.04 25.21 12.30
CA LYS A 438 3.97 24.97 13.39
C LYS A 438 4.57 23.57 13.37
N MET A 439 3.85 22.61 12.77
CA MET A 439 4.28 21.22 12.63
C MET A 439 5.01 20.95 11.30
N GLN A 440 5.39 21.99 10.55
CA GLN A 440 6.17 21.86 9.33
C GLN A 440 7.58 21.36 9.65
N THR A 441 7.92 20.17 9.20
CA THR A 441 9.26 19.59 9.39
C THR A 441 10.33 20.38 8.63
N THR A 442 11.57 20.38 9.13
CA THR A 442 12.67 21.19 8.58
C THR A 442 14.01 20.43 8.50
N TRP A 443 14.03 19.12 8.68
CA TRP A 443 15.23 18.28 8.68
C TRP A 443 15.98 18.28 7.35
N ALA A 444 15.27 18.39 6.21
CA ALA A 444 15.87 18.32 4.89
C ALA A 444 16.59 19.61 4.50
N ALA A 445 17.72 19.48 3.81
CA ALA A 445 18.47 20.62 3.33
C ALA A 445 17.63 21.45 2.31
N ALA A 446 17.78 22.77 2.37
CA ALA A 446 17.07 23.67 1.46
C ALA A 446 17.33 23.38 -0.04
N SER A 447 18.53 22.86 -0.37
CA SER A 447 18.90 22.40 -1.71
C SER A 447 18.05 21.22 -2.20
N ASP A 448 17.59 20.36 -1.31
CA ASP A 448 16.81 19.19 -1.63
C ASP A 448 15.32 19.55 -1.84
N CYS A 449 14.86 20.64 -1.22
CA CYS A 449 13.48 21.14 -1.30
C CYS A 449 13.20 22.03 -2.53
N ILE A 450 14.19 22.32 -3.38
CA ILE A 450 14.06 23.29 -4.50
C ILE A 450 12.99 22.90 -5.53
N TYR A 451 12.75 21.60 -5.69
CA TYR A 451 11.78 21.06 -6.67
C TYR A 451 10.33 21.44 -6.33
N ASN A 452 10.06 21.73 -5.05
CA ASN A 452 8.72 22.00 -4.54
C ASN A 452 8.42 23.48 -4.27
N LYS A 453 9.31 24.41 -4.66
CA LYS A 453 9.11 25.87 -4.46
C LYS A 453 7.83 26.44 -5.08
N LYS A 454 7.29 25.78 -6.12
CA LYS A 454 6.07 26.18 -6.83
C LYS A 454 4.90 25.21 -6.60
N THR A 455 5.10 24.16 -5.82
CA THR A 455 4.03 23.23 -5.48
C THR A 455 3.16 23.89 -4.40
N LEU A 456 1.85 23.92 -4.63
CA LEU A 456 0.90 24.47 -3.66
C LEU A 456 0.77 23.55 -2.45
N SER A 457 0.72 24.16 -1.28
CA SER A 457 0.55 23.46 0.01
C SER A 457 -0.88 22.94 0.21
N VAL A 458 -1.07 22.09 1.23
CA VAL A 458 -2.40 21.65 1.68
C VAL A 458 -3.31 22.87 1.89
N ALA A 459 -2.86 23.86 2.67
CA ALA A 459 -3.65 25.05 3.00
C ALA A 459 -4.05 25.92 1.79
N GLU A 460 -3.33 25.79 0.68
CA GLU A 460 -3.67 26.48 -0.59
C GLU A 460 -4.63 25.64 -1.41
N GLN A 461 -4.38 24.33 -1.54
CA GLN A 461 -5.19 23.44 -2.38
C GLN A 461 -6.59 23.18 -1.81
N GLU A 462 -6.77 23.16 -0.49
CA GLU A 462 -8.10 23.07 0.16
C GLU A 462 -9.06 24.22 -0.20
N LYS A 463 -8.55 25.32 -0.72
CA LYS A 463 -9.38 26.48 -1.12
C LYS A 463 -9.82 26.43 -2.57
N ASP A 464 -9.28 25.51 -3.36
CA ASP A 464 -9.59 25.36 -4.76
C ASP A 464 -10.26 23.99 -5.00
N PRO A 465 -11.59 23.97 -5.20
CA PRO A 465 -12.33 22.73 -5.51
C PRO A 465 -11.81 22.00 -6.77
N SER A 466 -11.07 22.71 -7.63
CA SER A 466 -10.46 22.15 -8.82
C SER A 466 -9.04 21.64 -8.61
N SER A 467 -8.49 21.72 -7.38
CA SER A 467 -7.12 21.30 -7.06
C SER A 467 -6.90 19.79 -7.25
N LEU A 468 -5.64 19.39 -7.25
CA LEU A 468 -5.26 17.98 -7.30
C LEU A 468 -5.66 17.27 -5.99
N LEU A 469 -5.52 17.93 -4.84
CA LEU A 469 -5.93 17.43 -3.53
C LEU A 469 -7.42 17.07 -3.49
N GLU A 470 -8.29 18.00 -3.92
CA GLU A 470 -9.74 17.77 -3.94
C GLU A 470 -10.13 16.65 -4.92
N TYR A 471 -9.35 16.48 -5.98
CA TYR A 471 -9.53 15.38 -6.92
C TYR A 471 -9.19 14.02 -6.29
N TYR A 472 -8.08 13.92 -5.52
CA TYR A 472 -7.74 12.70 -4.76
C TYR A 472 -8.81 12.36 -3.73
N LYS A 473 -9.31 13.35 -2.98
CA LYS A 473 -10.41 13.15 -2.02
C LYS A 473 -11.65 12.51 -2.69
N ARG A 474 -12.01 12.97 -3.90
CA ARG A 474 -13.13 12.39 -4.67
C ARG A 474 -12.85 10.95 -5.11
N LEU A 475 -11.67 10.68 -5.67
CA LEU A 475 -11.29 9.34 -6.14
C LEU A 475 -11.28 8.31 -5.01
N ILE A 476 -10.69 8.67 -3.85
CA ILE A 476 -10.62 7.78 -2.70
C ILE A 476 -12.02 7.42 -2.20
N ARG A 477 -12.93 8.40 -2.14
CA ARG A 477 -14.33 8.16 -1.74
C ARG A 477 -15.04 7.22 -2.70
N VAL A 478 -14.89 7.43 -3.99
CA VAL A 478 -15.46 6.52 -5.01
C VAL A 478 -14.86 5.12 -4.88
N LYS A 479 -13.55 5.00 -4.77
CA LYS A 479 -12.88 3.70 -4.59
C LYS A 479 -13.40 2.96 -3.37
N THR A 480 -13.58 3.62 -2.24
CA THR A 480 -13.94 2.99 -0.97
C THR A 480 -15.45 2.77 -0.77
N ALA A 481 -16.28 3.43 -1.57
CA ALA A 481 -17.75 3.30 -1.51
C ALA A 481 -18.32 2.19 -2.41
N HIS A 482 -17.56 1.77 -3.43
CA HIS A 482 -18.05 0.82 -4.43
C HIS A 482 -17.34 -0.54 -4.32
N PRO A 483 -18.05 -1.60 -3.85
CA PRO A 483 -17.47 -2.95 -3.73
C PRO A 483 -16.78 -3.45 -4.99
N ALA A 484 -17.33 -3.19 -6.16
CA ALA A 484 -16.69 -3.55 -7.42
C ALA A 484 -15.27 -2.96 -7.54
N LEU A 485 -15.06 -1.72 -7.09
CA LEU A 485 -13.77 -1.03 -7.23
C LEU A 485 -12.71 -1.53 -6.24
N PHE A 486 -13.06 -1.99 -5.04
CA PHE A 486 -12.08 -2.42 -4.05
C PHE A 486 -11.99 -3.96 -3.83
N LYS A 487 -12.98 -4.73 -4.32
CA LYS A 487 -12.99 -6.20 -4.25
C LYS A 487 -13.05 -6.88 -5.62
N GLY A 488 -13.49 -6.14 -6.66
CA GLY A 488 -13.71 -6.68 -7.99
C GLY A 488 -12.43 -7.09 -8.69
N ARG A 489 -12.58 -7.97 -9.67
CA ARG A 489 -11.53 -8.37 -10.61
C ARG A 489 -11.61 -7.51 -11.86
N LEU A 490 -10.46 -7.15 -12.39
CA LEU A 490 -10.33 -6.30 -13.58
C LEU A 490 -10.44 -7.14 -14.86
N HIS A 491 -11.26 -6.63 -15.79
CA HIS A 491 -11.36 -7.15 -17.16
C HIS A 491 -11.23 -6.01 -18.15
N ALA A 492 -10.23 -6.07 -19.02
CA ALA A 492 -10.03 -5.06 -20.05
C ALA A 492 -11.20 -5.12 -21.05
N ILE A 493 -11.79 -3.97 -21.35
CA ILE A 493 -12.93 -3.85 -22.27
C ILE A 493 -12.55 -2.93 -23.42
N ASP A 494 -12.58 -3.43 -24.64
CA ASP A 494 -12.36 -2.62 -25.83
C ASP A 494 -13.70 -1.97 -26.25
N THR A 495 -13.77 -0.64 -26.18
CA THR A 495 -14.95 0.12 -26.63
C THR A 495 -14.97 0.32 -28.15
N GLY A 496 -13.91 -0.07 -28.86
CA GLY A 496 -13.72 0.26 -30.29
C GLY A 496 -13.39 1.73 -30.56
N ALA A 497 -13.35 2.59 -29.53
CA ALA A 497 -13.05 4.02 -29.64
C ALA A 497 -11.55 4.27 -29.43
N ALA A 498 -10.88 4.79 -30.43
CA ALA A 498 -9.47 5.16 -30.31
C ALA A 498 -9.28 6.22 -29.23
N GLY A 499 -8.24 6.05 -28.40
CA GLY A 499 -7.93 6.98 -27.31
C GLY A 499 -8.62 6.68 -25.99
N ILE A 500 -9.54 5.71 -25.93
CA ILE A 500 -10.19 5.30 -24.69
C ILE A 500 -9.44 4.12 -24.08
N SER A 501 -8.99 4.26 -22.83
CA SER A 501 -8.54 3.15 -21.98
C SER A 501 -9.65 2.79 -21.02
N SER A 502 -10.09 1.53 -21.03
CA SER A 502 -11.26 1.11 -20.25
C SER A 502 -11.21 -0.34 -19.78
N TRP A 503 -11.84 -0.57 -18.64
CA TRP A 503 -11.97 -1.88 -18.03
C TRP A 503 -13.22 -1.97 -17.17
N ALA A 504 -13.71 -3.19 -17.00
CA ALA A 504 -14.72 -3.51 -16.01
C ALA A 504 -14.08 -3.98 -14.71
N MET A 505 -14.71 -3.66 -13.59
CA MET A 505 -14.42 -4.23 -12.27
C MET A 505 -15.66 -4.99 -11.82
N VAL A 506 -15.52 -6.26 -11.49
CA VAL A 506 -16.67 -7.13 -11.18
C VAL A 506 -16.46 -7.86 -9.87
N CYS A 507 -17.44 -7.78 -8.99
CA CYS A 507 -17.56 -8.61 -7.78
C CYS A 507 -18.99 -9.20 -7.69
N ASP A 508 -19.24 -10.02 -6.66
CA ASP A 508 -20.52 -10.72 -6.50
C ASP A 508 -21.74 -9.78 -6.36
N THR A 509 -21.55 -8.54 -5.93
CA THR A 509 -22.62 -7.61 -5.57
C THR A 509 -22.70 -6.37 -6.45
N GLU A 510 -21.69 -6.09 -7.26
CA GLU A 510 -21.63 -4.86 -8.05
C GLU A 510 -20.73 -5.02 -9.27
N ARG A 511 -21.05 -4.27 -10.32
CA ARG A 511 -20.20 -4.07 -11.51
C ARG A 511 -19.84 -2.60 -11.61
N ALA A 512 -18.61 -2.30 -12.03
CA ALA A 512 -18.21 -0.95 -12.39
C ALA A 512 -17.52 -0.96 -13.76
N PHE A 513 -17.68 0.13 -14.52
CA PHE A 513 -17.01 0.34 -15.79
C PHE A 513 -16.23 1.64 -15.74
N VAL A 514 -14.92 1.53 -15.84
CA VAL A 514 -13.96 2.64 -15.72
C VAL A 514 -13.45 3.00 -17.11
N MET A 515 -13.46 4.28 -17.44
CA MET A 515 -13.10 4.80 -18.76
C MET A 515 -12.25 6.06 -18.64
N HIS A 516 -11.14 6.11 -19.35
CA HIS A 516 -10.25 7.28 -19.45
C HIS A 516 -10.04 7.66 -20.92
N ASN A 517 -10.15 8.94 -21.23
CA ASN A 517 -9.75 9.43 -22.53
C ASN A 517 -8.29 9.92 -22.48
N LEU A 518 -7.39 9.17 -23.08
CA LEU A 518 -5.95 9.46 -23.13
C LEU A 518 -5.55 10.22 -24.40
N SER A 519 -6.52 10.51 -25.29
CA SER A 519 -6.30 11.29 -26.52
C SER A 519 -6.27 12.80 -26.27
N LYS A 520 -5.91 13.58 -27.30
CA LYS A 520 -5.85 15.05 -27.23
C LYS A 520 -7.21 15.72 -27.43
N GLU A 521 -8.19 14.99 -27.96
CA GLU A 521 -9.50 15.49 -28.33
C GLU A 521 -10.59 14.79 -27.51
N ALA A 522 -11.77 15.37 -27.46
CA ALA A 522 -12.93 14.71 -26.88
C ALA A 522 -13.34 13.51 -27.76
N VAL A 523 -13.68 12.39 -27.13
CA VAL A 523 -14.10 11.17 -27.81
C VAL A 523 -15.53 10.81 -27.41
N THR A 524 -16.39 10.62 -28.44
CA THR A 524 -17.77 10.14 -28.26
C THR A 524 -17.88 8.70 -28.72
N PHE A 525 -18.44 7.84 -27.89
CA PHE A 525 -18.62 6.42 -28.20
C PHE A 525 -19.83 5.86 -27.47
N SER A 526 -20.25 4.65 -27.87
CA SER A 526 -21.30 3.92 -27.18
C SER A 526 -20.72 3.05 -26.06
N VAL A 527 -21.29 3.14 -24.87
CA VAL A 527 -21.01 2.21 -23.78
C VAL A 527 -21.43 0.82 -24.20
N PRO A 528 -20.61 -0.22 -23.99
CA PRO A 528 -21.01 -1.60 -24.26
C PRO A 528 -22.31 -1.97 -23.56
N ALA A 529 -23.16 -2.77 -24.22
CA ALA A 529 -24.52 -3.06 -23.76
C ALA A 529 -24.56 -3.59 -22.31
N ASP A 530 -23.58 -4.38 -21.90
CA ASP A 530 -23.46 -4.97 -20.57
C ASP A 530 -23.24 -3.94 -19.44
N TYR A 531 -22.93 -2.68 -19.77
CA TYR A 531 -22.68 -1.60 -18.81
C TYR A 531 -23.56 -0.38 -19.06
N ALA A 532 -24.47 -0.42 -20.02
CA ALA A 532 -25.30 0.72 -20.42
C ALA A 532 -26.41 1.07 -19.41
N ASP A 533 -26.70 0.15 -18.50
CA ASP A 533 -27.67 0.30 -17.39
C ASP A 533 -27.05 0.87 -16.11
N LEU A 534 -25.71 0.99 -16.05
CA LEU A 534 -25.01 1.50 -14.87
C LEU A 534 -25.13 3.01 -14.74
N ALA A 535 -25.18 3.49 -13.49
CA ALA A 535 -25.22 4.91 -13.19
C ALA A 535 -23.79 5.51 -13.10
N ALA A 536 -23.64 6.77 -13.52
CA ALA A 536 -22.38 7.48 -13.32
C ALA A 536 -22.16 7.79 -11.83
N VAL A 537 -21.03 7.34 -11.28
CA VAL A 537 -20.61 7.54 -9.89
C VAL A 537 -19.40 8.47 -9.76
N PHE A 538 -18.68 8.66 -10.87
CA PHE A 538 -17.56 9.61 -10.94
C PHE A 538 -17.43 10.16 -12.37
N VAL A 539 -17.24 11.46 -12.45
CA VAL A 539 -16.96 12.16 -13.70
C VAL A 539 -15.90 13.21 -13.45
N SER A 540 -14.89 13.28 -14.34
CA SER A 540 -13.91 14.36 -14.36
C SER A 540 -13.66 14.87 -15.77
N GLY A 541 -13.41 16.16 -15.87
CA GLY A 541 -13.26 16.89 -17.12
C GLY A 541 -14.46 17.82 -17.36
N THR A 542 -14.21 18.92 -18.04
CA THR A 542 -15.27 19.84 -18.51
C THR A 542 -15.96 19.20 -19.71
N ASP A 543 -17.30 19.32 -19.76
CA ASP A 543 -18.09 18.88 -20.92
C ASP A 543 -18.23 17.35 -21.11
N VAL A 544 -18.14 16.57 -20.04
CA VAL A 544 -18.58 15.18 -20.11
C VAL A 544 -20.09 15.14 -20.34
N ALA A 545 -20.54 14.44 -21.37
CA ALA A 545 -21.95 14.26 -21.68
C ALA A 545 -22.30 12.77 -21.66
N VAL A 546 -23.38 12.43 -20.95
CA VAL A 546 -23.96 11.08 -20.93
C VAL A 546 -25.37 11.18 -21.51
N ASN A 547 -25.57 10.65 -22.71
CA ASN A 547 -26.84 10.68 -23.43
C ASN A 547 -27.31 9.24 -23.75
N GLY A 548 -28.03 8.63 -22.83
CA GLY A 548 -28.37 7.20 -22.94
C GLY A 548 -27.11 6.35 -22.91
N SER A 549 -26.92 5.50 -23.92
CA SER A 549 -25.71 4.68 -24.06
C SER A 549 -24.51 5.42 -24.65
N GLN A 550 -24.67 6.66 -25.12
CA GLN A 550 -23.54 7.44 -25.65
C GLN A 550 -22.88 8.28 -24.58
N ILE A 551 -21.57 8.22 -24.52
CA ILE A 551 -20.73 9.03 -23.63
C ILE A 551 -19.73 9.83 -24.46
N THR A 552 -19.59 11.12 -24.11
CA THR A 552 -18.49 11.97 -24.60
C THR A 552 -17.55 12.25 -23.44
N ILE A 553 -16.28 11.88 -23.57
CA ILE A 553 -15.24 12.13 -22.58
C ILE A 553 -14.22 13.11 -23.17
N PRO A 554 -13.99 14.27 -22.53
CA PRO A 554 -12.99 15.23 -22.99
C PRO A 554 -11.57 14.67 -22.81
N SER A 555 -10.57 15.30 -23.45
CA SER A 555 -9.16 14.94 -23.29
C SER A 555 -8.79 14.85 -21.80
N LEU A 556 -8.09 13.77 -21.42
CA LEU A 556 -7.67 13.45 -20.03
C LEU A 556 -8.85 13.35 -19.02
N GLY A 557 -10.07 13.20 -19.52
CA GLY A 557 -11.26 12.96 -18.70
C GLY A 557 -11.38 11.51 -18.25
N THR A 558 -12.09 11.31 -17.13
CA THR A 558 -12.42 10.00 -16.56
C THR A 558 -13.90 9.90 -16.27
N VAL A 559 -14.49 8.76 -16.58
CA VAL A 559 -15.86 8.40 -16.19
C VAL A 559 -15.86 7.03 -15.53
N VAL A 560 -16.62 6.90 -14.43
CA VAL A 560 -16.90 5.61 -13.79
C VAL A 560 -18.39 5.44 -13.73
N LEU A 561 -18.87 4.33 -14.26
CA LEU A 561 -20.24 3.85 -14.08
C LEU A 561 -20.22 2.70 -13.07
N ALA A 562 -21.22 2.61 -12.18
CA ALA A 562 -21.33 1.48 -11.25
C ALA A 562 -22.81 1.17 -10.95
N GLY A 563 -23.07 -0.10 -10.57
CA GLY A 563 -24.38 -0.60 -10.20
C GLY A 563 -24.39 -2.12 -10.04
N ASN A 564 -25.55 -2.65 -9.65
CA ASN A 564 -25.76 -4.08 -9.37
C ASN A 564 -25.84 -4.92 -10.65
#